data_54f8727fcea3807c0df7aab67ea84f75
#
_entry.id   54f8727fcea3807c0df7aab67ea84f75
#
_cell.length_a   1.000
_cell.length_b   1.000
_cell.length_c   1.000
_cell.angle_alpha   90.00
_cell.angle_beta   90.00
_cell.angle_gamma   90.00
#
_symmetry.space_group_name_H-M   'P 1'
#
loop_
_entity.id
_entity.type
_entity.pdbx_description
1 polymer ?
#
loop_
_entity_poly.entity_id
_entity_poly.type
_entity_poly.pdbx_seq_one_letter_code
_entity_poly.pdbx_strand_id
1 'polypeptide(L)'
;YNETDFTVNKKVHAALEAGLYPIVCVGESLEQRELGVTMDLISYQVKAALSGVPAEKMRHVVIAYEPIWAIGTGKTATAEQAGEVCEAIRTVIRKLYGARVARSVTIQYGGSMNAKNAHELLAQPDVDGGLIGGASLKAPDFVEIVNAANQE
;
A
#
# COMPACT_ATOMS: atom_id res chain seq x y z
N TYR A 1 11.34 7.44 12.08
CA TYR A 1 12.41 6.51 12.50
C TYR A 1 13.58 6.48 11.51
N ASN A 2 13.52 7.30 10.46
CA ASN A 2 14.56 7.41 9.42
C ASN A 2 14.87 6.06 8.76
N GLU A 3 13.84 5.29 8.44
CA GLU A 3 14.01 4.05 7.68
C GLU A 3 14.52 4.35 6.28
N THR A 4 15.46 3.54 5.85
CA THR A 4 15.93 3.52 4.46
C THR A 4 15.37 2.29 3.76
N ASP A 5 15.37 2.29 2.43
CA ASP A 5 14.92 1.11 1.65
C ASP A 5 15.68 -0.17 2.03
N PHE A 6 16.96 -0.05 2.39
CA PHE A 6 17.79 -1.18 2.86
C PHE A 6 17.38 -1.67 4.25
N THR A 7 17.03 -0.77 5.17
CA THR A 7 16.57 -1.18 6.51
C THR A 7 15.18 -1.79 6.44
N VAL A 8 14.30 -1.28 5.57
CA VAL A 8 12.99 -1.87 5.30
C VAL A 8 13.15 -3.29 4.74
N ASN A 9 14.00 -3.49 3.74
CA ASN A 9 14.26 -4.83 3.19
C ASN A 9 14.73 -5.84 4.26
N LYS A 10 15.70 -5.46 5.11
CA LYS A 10 16.15 -6.31 6.22
C LYS A 10 15.01 -6.66 7.19
N LYS A 11 14.12 -5.71 7.48
CA LYS A 11 12.96 -5.94 8.35
C LYS A 11 11.94 -6.87 7.70
N VAL A 12 11.72 -6.76 6.38
CA VAL A 12 10.85 -7.68 5.63
C VAL A 12 11.36 -9.11 5.74
N HIS A 13 12.66 -9.33 5.51
CA HIS A 13 13.28 -10.66 5.66
C HIS A 13 13.13 -11.20 7.08
N ALA A 14 13.51 -10.42 8.09
CA ALA A 14 13.43 -10.82 9.49
C ALA A 14 11.99 -11.15 9.92
N ALA A 15 11.00 -10.37 9.48
CA ALA A 15 9.58 -10.61 9.76
C ALA A 15 9.10 -11.94 9.13
N LEU A 16 9.46 -12.18 7.86
CA LEU A 16 9.10 -13.41 7.15
C LEU A 16 9.78 -14.65 7.73
N GLU A 17 11.03 -14.54 8.19
CA GLU A 17 11.75 -15.60 8.90
C GLU A 17 11.10 -15.92 10.24
N ALA A 18 10.62 -14.89 10.96
CA ALA A 18 9.89 -15.05 12.21
C ALA A 18 8.43 -15.53 12.02
N GLY A 19 7.98 -15.79 10.80
CA GLY A 19 6.60 -16.22 10.50
C GLY A 19 5.55 -15.10 10.61
N LEU A 20 5.98 -13.83 10.60
CA LEU A 20 5.09 -12.67 10.61
C LEU A 20 4.65 -12.30 9.19
N TYR A 21 3.59 -11.50 9.10
CA TYR A 21 3.04 -10.94 7.87
C TYR A 21 3.37 -9.44 7.81
N PRO A 22 4.49 -9.04 7.17
CA PRO A 22 4.85 -7.64 7.11
C PRO A 22 3.90 -6.83 6.22
N ILE A 23 3.53 -5.64 6.69
CA ILE A 23 2.93 -4.60 5.88
C ILE A 23 4.04 -3.62 5.50
N VAL A 24 4.38 -3.57 4.24
CA VAL A 24 5.44 -2.72 3.69
C VAL A 24 4.82 -1.43 3.19
N CYS A 25 5.11 -0.33 3.87
CA CYS A 25 4.61 0.99 3.50
C CYS A 25 5.55 1.64 2.47
N VAL A 26 4.98 2.14 1.39
CA VAL A 26 5.66 2.90 0.33
C VAL A 26 4.89 4.17 0.03
N GLY A 27 5.57 5.24 -0.31
CA GLY A 27 4.92 6.50 -0.60
C GLY A 27 5.91 7.61 -0.90
N GLU A 28 5.43 8.63 -1.58
CA GLU A 28 6.18 9.81 -2.00
C GLU A 28 5.82 11.05 -1.16
N SER A 29 6.74 12.01 -1.11
CA SER A 29 6.48 13.36 -0.60
C SER A 29 5.69 14.19 -1.61
N LEU A 30 5.14 15.34 -1.15
CA LEU A 30 4.45 16.27 -2.04
C LEU A 30 5.38 16.80 -3.14
N GLU A 31 6.62 17.14 -2.79
CA GLU A 31 7.62 17.62 -3.75
C GLU A 31 7.90 16.58 -4.84
N GLN A 32 8.05 15.31 -4.47
CA GLN A 32 8.27 14.21 -5.41
C GLN A 32 7.07 14.01 -6.35
N ARG A 33 5.86 14.18 -5.81
CA ARG A 33 4.64 14.12 -6.64
C ARG A 33 4.56 15.27 -7.61
N GLU A 34 4.84 16.49 -7.17
CA GLU A 34 4.85 17.69 -8.02
C GLU A 34 5.93 17.65 -9.11
N LEU A 35 7.06 17.01 -8.83
CA LEU A 35 8.11 16.72 -9.82
C LEU A 35 7.71 15.61 -10.81
N GLY A 36 6.60 14.91 -10.62
CA GLY A 36 6.14 13.84 -11.51
C GLY A 36 6.92 12.53 -11.40
N VAL A 37 7.69 12.30 -10.31
CA VAL A 37 8.53 11.10 -10.12
C VAL A 37 7.88 10.03 -9.26
N THR A 38 6.60 10.17 -8.93
CA THR A 38 5.87 9.22 -8.05
C THR A 38 6.07 7.77 -8.48
N MET A 39 5.81 7.44 -9.74
CA MET A 39 5.85 6.06 -10.23
C MET A 39 7.26 5.47 -10.22
N ASP A 40 8.28 6.26 -10.51
CA ASP A 40 9.68 5.84 -10.46
C ASP A 40 10.11 5.55 -9.02
N LEU A 41 9.76 6.44 -8.09
CA LEU A 41 10.07 6.29 -6.67
C LEU A 41 9.36 5.06 -6.08
N ILE A 42 8.06 4.91 -6.29
CA ILE A 42 7.29 3.76 -5.81
C ILE A 42 7.84 2.46 -6.39
N SER A 43 8.17 2.43 -7.69
CA SER A 43 8.81 1.28 -8.32
C SER A 43 10.14 0.92 -7.66
N TYR A 44 10.95 1.93 -7.35
CA TYR A 44 12.21 1.74 -6.65
C TYR A 44 12.01 1.20 -5.22
N GLN A 45 11.14 1.82 -4.43
CA GLN A 45 10.85 1.41 -3.05
C GLN A 45 10.35 -0.04 -2.98
N VAL A 46 9.41 -0.43 -3.85
CA VAL A 46 8.88 -1.80 -3.92
C VAL A 46 9.98 -2.80 -4.29
N LYS A 47 10.78 -2.50 -5.31
CA LYS A 47 11.89 -3.37 -5.73
C LYS A 47 12.93 -3.54 -4.63
N ALA A 48 13.30 -2.45 -3.95
CA ALA A 48 14.29 -2.48 -2.88
C ALA A 48 13.75 -3.27 -1.68
N ALA A 49 12.52 -3.00 -1.24
CA ALA A 49 11.90 -3.69 -0.11
C ALA A 49 11.76 -5.20 -0.33
N LEU A 50 11.46 -5.62 -1.56
CA LEU A 50 11.23 -7.04 -1.92
C LEU A 50 12.47 -7.76 -2.45
N SER A 51 13.64 -7.08 -2.51
CA SER A 51 14.89 -7.68 -2.99
C SER A 51 15.22 -8.95 -2.21
N GLY A 52 15.41 -10.07 -2.90
CA GLY A 52 15.75 -11.37 -2.31
C GLY A 52 14.58 -12.10 -1.61
N VAL A 53 13.38 -11.54 -1.58
CA VAL A 53 12.20 -12.23 -1.03
C VAL A 53 11.76 -13.34 -2.00
N PRO A 54 11.67 -14.61 -1.56
CA PRO A 54 11.26 -15.70 -2.45
C PRO A 54 9.76 -15.63 -2.79
N ALA A 55 9.41 -16.09 -4.00
CA ALA A 55 8.05 -16.02 -4.54
C ALA A 55 6.99 -16.68 -3.64
N GLU A 56 7.33 -17.78 -3.00
CA GLU A 56 6.44 -18.52 -2.08
C GLU A 56 6.12 -17.75 -0.80
N LYS A 57 6.95 -16.79 -0.42
CA LYS A 57 6.73 -15.93 0.75
C LYS A 57 5.87 -14.70 0.44
N MET A 58 5.73 -14.34 -0.84
CA MET A 58 5.02 -13.12 -1.24
C MET A 58 3.55 -13.09 -0.82
N ARG A 59 2.89 -14.24 -0.68
CA ARG A 59 1.52 -14.32 -0.15
C ARG A 59 1.36 -13.85 1.30
N HIS A 60 2.48 -13.70 2.01
CA HIS A 60 2.52 -13.22 3.39
C HIS A 60 2.90 -11.73 3.49
N VAL A 61 3.16 -11.09 2.37
CA VAL A 61 3.51 -9.66 2.30
C VAL A 61 2.29 -8.86 1.88
N VAL A 62 2.04 -7.77 2.59
CA VAL A 62 1.08 -6.73 2.21
C VAL A 62 1.87 -5.50 1.83
N ILE A 63 1.48 -4.81 0.76
CA ILE A 63 2.04 -3.50 0.41
C ILE A 63 0.99 -2.44 0.71
N ALA A 64 1.38 -1.38 1.43
CA ALA A 64 0.51 -0.24 1.69
C ALA A 64 1.05 1.00 0.98
N TYR A 65 0.24 1.59 0.10
CA TYR A 65 0.55 2.89 -0.47
C TYR A 65 0.14 3.99 0.50
N GLU A 66 1.11 4.68 1.05
CA GLU A 66 0.95 5.76 2.01
C GLU A 66 1.58 7.05 1.47
N PRO A 67 0.88 7.83 0.65
CA PRO A 67 1.39 9.13 0.20
C PRO A 67 1.66 10.02 1.41
N ILE A 68 2.93 10.37 1.66
CA ILE A 68 3.37 11.09 2.86
C ILE A 68 2.61 12.41 3.02
N TRP A 69 2.32 13.07 1.90
CA TRP A 69 1.59 14.35 1.87
C TRP A 69 0.12 14.24 2.29
N ALA A 70 -0.45 13.03 2.37
CA ALA A 70 -1.83 12.78 2.78
C ALA A 70 -1.95 12.30 4.24
N ILE A 71 -0.84 11.88 4.88
CA ILE A 71 -0.87 11.33 6.24
C ILE A 71 -0.97 12.43 7.26
N GLY A 72 -2.07 12.47 8.04
CA GLY A 72 -2.25 13.41 9.15
C GLY A 72 -2.39 14.88 8.74
N THR A 73 -2.54 15.16 7.45
CA THR A 73 -2.61 16.54 6.92
C THR A 73 -4.03 17.02 6.65
N GLY A 74 -5.01 16.12 6.69
CA GLY A 74 -6.38 16.36 6.23
C GLY A 74 -6.55 16.30 4.71
N LYS A 75 -5.45 16.13 3.95
CA LYS A 75 -5.49 15.84 2.52
C LYS A 75 -5.63 14.33 2.29
N THR A 76 -6.19 13.95 1.16
CA THR A 76 -6.26 12.56 0.72
C THR A 76 -6.00 12.51 -0.79
N ALA A 77 -5.45 11.40 -1.27
CA ALA A 77 -5.40 11.16 -2.71
C ALA A 77 -6.84 10.97 -3.24
N THR A 78 -7.09 11.34 -4.48
CA THR A 78 -8.35 10.92 -5.13
C THR A 78 -8.34 9.41 -5.32
N ALA A 79 -9.53 8.81 -5.53
CA ALA A 79 -9.63 7.38 -5.76
C ALA A 79 -8.82 6.95 -6.99
N GLU A 80 -8.86 7.75 -8.06
CA GLU A 80 -8.08 7.52 -9.28
C GLU A 80 -6.57 7.56 -9.02
N GLN A 81 -6.10 8.56 -8.26
CA GLN A 81 -4.68 8.68 -7.90
C GLN A 81 -4.21 7.47 -7.06
N ALA A 82 -5.02 7.02 -6.12
CA ALA A 82 -4.72 5.84 -5.32
C ALA A 82 -4.71 4.58 -6.20
N GLY A 83 -5.70 4.43 -7.08
CA GLY A 83 -5.82 3.33 -8.03
C GLY A 83 -4.62 3.23 -8.97
N GLU A 84 -4.21 4.33 -9.59
CA GLU A 84 -3.03 4.39 -10.49
C GLU A 84 -1.75 3.93 -9.79
N VAL A 85 -1.51 4.37 -8.56
CA VAL A 85 -0.29 3.97 -7.84
C VAL A 85 -0.37 2.52 -7.39
N CYS A 86 -1.53 2.04 -6.92
CA CYS A 86 -1.72 0.63 -6.57
C CYS A 86 -1.55 -0.29 -7.79
N GLU A 87 -2.06 0.09 -8.98
CA GLU A 87 -1.81 -0.61 -10.23
C GLU A 87 -0.32 -0.65 -10.58
N ALA A 88 0.38 0.48 -10.42
CA ALA A 88 1.83 0.54 -10.64
C ALA A 88 2.59 -0.41 -9.71
N ILE A 89 2.23 -0.46 -8.42
CA ILE A 89 2.79 -1.41 -7.44
C ILE A 89 2.57 -2.86 -7.92
N ARG A 90 1.33 -3.22 -8.27
CA ARG A 90 1.00 -4.56 -8.76
C ARG A 90 1.75 -4.91 -10.04
N THR A 91 1.95 -3.93 -10.92
CA THR A 91 2.73 -4.10 -12.15
C THR A 91 4.20 -4.38 -11.84
N VAL A 92 4.80 -3.71 -10.85
CA VAL A 92 6.17 -4.00 -10.40
C VAL A 92 6.27 -5.43 -9.85
N ILE A 93 5.33 -5.84 -8.99
CA ILE A 93 5.32 -7.20 -8.45
C ILE A 93 5.15 -8.23 -9.57
N ARG A 94 4.31 -7.95 -10.57
CA ARG A 94 4.12 -8.82 -11.75
C ARG A 94 5.40 -8.99 -12.54
N LYS A 95 6.18 -7.93 -12.72
CA LYS A 95 7.49 -7.97 -13.42
C LYS A 95 8.52 -8.78 -12.62
N LEU A 96 8.50 -8.72 -11.29
CA LEU A 96 9.45 -9.42 -10.44
C LEU A 96 9.12 -10.90 -10.24
N TYR A 97 7.83 -11.26 -10.10
CA TYR A 97 7.38 -12.57 -9.62
C TYR A 97 6.37 -13.26 -10.53
N GLY A 98 5.89 -12.59 -11.57
CA GLY A 98 4.85 -13.11 -12.47
C GLY A 98 3.42 -12.80 -12.01
N ALA A 99 2.47 -13.00 -12.92
CA ALA A 99 1.07 -12.60 -12.74
C ALA A 99 0.35 -13.32 -11.59
N ARG A 100 0.68 -14.61 -11.34
CA ARG A 100 0.05 -15.39 -10.28
C ARG A 100 0.40 -14.84 -8.90
N VAL A 101 1.67 -14.54 -8.67
CA VAL A 101 2.14 -13.95 -7.40
C VAL A 101 1.56 -12.55 -7.23
N ALA A 102 1.61 -11.72 -8.27
CA ALA A 102 1.09 -10.35 -8.20
C ALA A 102 -0.39 -10.30 -7.80
N ARG A 103 -1.20 -11.26 -8.24
CA ARG A 103 -2.62 -11.36 -7.84
C ARG A 103 -2.83 -11.86 -6.41
N SER A 104 -1.84 -12.52 -5.81
CA SER A 104 -1.92 -13.04 -4.44
C SER A 104 -1.45 -12.06 -3.37
N VAL A 105 -0.83 -10.95 -3.77
CA VAL A 105 -0.36 -9.91 -2.85
C VAL A 105 -1.46 -8.89 -2.62
N THR A 106 -1.76 -8.62 -1.36
CA THR A 106 -2.71 -7.56 -0.98
C THR A 106 -2.02 -6.20 -1.08
N ILE A 107 -2.67 -5.26 -1.78
CA ILE A 107 -2.24 -3.86 -1.89
C ILE A 107 -3.28 -2.98 -1.21
N GLN A 108 -2.87 -2.23 -0.21
CA GLN A 108 -3.74 -1.35 0.58
C GLN A 108 -3.45 0.12 0.30
N TYR A 109 -4.48 0.96 0.42
CA TYR A 109 -4.32 2.41 0.49
C TYR A 109 -4.30 2.87 1.95
N GLY A 110 -3.29 3.65 2.35
CA GLY A 110 -3.09 4.14 3.72
C GLY A 110 -3.05 5.68 3.84
N GLY A 111 -3.42 6.42 2.80
CA GLY A 111 -3.40 7.87 2.78
C GLY A 111 -4.69 8.53 3.26
N SER A 112 -5.13 8.28 4.49
CA SER A 112 -6.35 8.87 5.09
C SER A 112 -7.66 8.31 4.54
N MET A 113 -7.86 7.02 4.62
CA MET A 113 -9.16 6.39 4.37
C MET A 113 -10.11 6.62 5.56
N ASN A 114 -11.37 6.93 5.25
CA ASN A 114 -12.46 7.16 6.21
C ASN A 114 -13.81 6.73 5.62
N ALA A 115 -14.89 6.78 6.41
CA ALA A 115 -16.22 6.36 5.97
C ALA A 115 -16.75 7.07 4.71
N LYS A 116 -16.32 8.32 4.45
CA LYS A 116 -16.81 9.10 3.32
C LYS A 116 -16.14 8.74 1.99
N ASN A 117 -14.87 8.33 2.02
CA ASN A 117 -14.09 8.04 0.81
C ASN A 117 -13.79 6.54 0.60
N ALA A 118 -14.10 5.71 1.60
CA ALA A 118 -13.80 4.27 1.52
C ALA A 118 -14.43 3.60 0.31
N HIS A 119 -15.69 3.91 0.00
CA HIS A 119 -16.41 3.31 -1.12
C HIS A 119 -15.70 3.57 -2.47
N GLU A 120 -15.35 4.82 -2.76
CA GLU A 120 -14.68 5.20 -4.02
C GLU A 120 -13.27 4.63 -4.13
N LEU A 121 -12.53 4.62 -3.02
CA LEU A 121 -11.18 4.05 -2.95
C LEU A 121 -11.19 2.53 -3.16
N LEU A 122 -12.10 1.82 -2.49
CA LEU A 122 -12.21 0.37 -2.58
C LEU A 122 -12.88 -0.11 -3.88
N ALA A 123 -13.50 0.78 -4.64
CA ALA A 123 -13.99 0.50 -5.98
C ALA A 123 -12.86 0.46 -7.03
N GLN A 124 -11.66 0.92 -6.70
CA GLN A 124 -10.51 0.87 -7.63
C GLN A 124 -9.98 -0.56 -7.77
N PRO A 125 -9.73 -1.05 -9.00
CA PRO A 125 -9.41 -2.47 -9.26
C PRO A 125 -8.20 -3.02 -8.52
N ASP A 126 -7.22 -2.17 -8.22
CA ASP A 126 -5.95 -2.57 -7.59
C ASP A 126 -5.82 -2.11 -6.13
N VAL A 127 -6.90 -1.58 -5.54
CA VAL A 127 -6.99 -1.27 -4.12
C VAL A 127 -7.73 -2.41 -3.41
N ASP A 128 -6.97 -3.36 -2.85
CA ASP A 128 -7.54 -4.55 -2.20
C ASP A 128 -8.05 -4.28 -0.78
N GLY A 129 -7.74 -3.12 -0.21
CA GLY A 129 -8.13 -2.77 1.16
C GLY A 129 -7.56 -1.44 1.62
N GLY A 130 -7.72 -1.15 2.90
CA GLY A 130 -7.22 0.06 3.53
C GLY A 130 -6.35 -0.20 4.75
N LEU A 131 -5.32 0.62 4.95
CA LEU A 131 -4.58 0.72 6.20
C LEU A 131 -5.13 1.92 6.97
N ILE A 132 -5.95 1.65 7.99
CA ILE A 132 -6.80 2.64 8.65
C ILE A 132 -6.20 3.06 10.00
N GLY A 133 -5.89 4.34 10.14
CA GLY A 133 -5.40 4.94 11.39
C GLY A 133 -6.55 5.48 12.27
N GLY A 134 -6.63 6.81 12.38
CA GLY A 134 -7.58 7.48 13.29
C GLY A 134 -9.05 7.08 13.14
N ALA A 135 -9.52 6.79 11.91
CA ALA A 135 -10.90 6.36 11.68
C ALA A 135 -11.22 4.98 12.27
N SER A 136 -10.20 4.13 12.54
CA SER A 136 -10.40 2.84 13.20
C SER A 136 -10.66 2.93 14.70
N LEU A 137 -10.42 4.09 15.31
CA LEU A 137 -10.62 4.32 16.76
C LEU A 137 -12.09 4.51 17.15
N LYS A 138 -12.96 4.76 16.16
CA LYS A 138 -14.40 4.92 16.37
C LYS A 138 -15.13 3.77 15.67
N ALA A 139 -15.72 2.87 16.46
CA ALA A 139 -16.37 1.67 15.96
C ALA A 139 -17.44 1.95 14.88
N PRO A 140 -18.33 2.96 14.99
CA PRO A 140 -19.28 3.26 13.92
C PRO A 140 -18.60 3.63 12.59
N ASP A 141 -17.58 4.49 12.63
CA ASP A 141 -16.84 4.92 11.43
C ASP A 141 -16.11 3.73 10.78
N PHE A 142 -15.55 2.86 11.60
CA PHE A 142 -14.82 1.67 11.12
C PHE A 142 -15.77 0.64 10.50
N VAL A 143 -16.97 0.46 11.07
CA VAL A 143 -18.02 -0.41 10.50
C VAL A 143 -18.44 0.07 9.10
N GLU A 144 -18.60 1.38 8.90
CA GLU A 144 -18.90 1.95 7.57
C GLU A 144 -17.78 1.66 6.56
N ILE A 145 -16.52 1.78 6.98
CA ILE A 145 -15.39 1.45 6.10
C ILE A 145 -15.37 -0.04 5.74
N VAL A 146 -15.62 -0.93 6.71
CA VAL A 146 -15.70 -2.38 6.48
C VAL A 146 -16.86 -2.72 5.54
N ASN A 147 -18.03 -2.10 5.73
CA ASN A 147 -19.17 -2.31 4.86
C ASN A 147 -18.91 -1.82 3.44
N ALA A 148 -18.13 -0.74 3.27
CA ALA A 148 -17.72 -0.24 1.96
C ALA A 148 -16.84 -1.24 1.19
N ALA A 149 -16.15 -2.17 1.87
CA ALA A 149 -15.37 -3.22 1.23
C ALA A 149 -16.22 -4.38 0.68
N ASN A 150 -17.47 -4.52 1.12
CA ASN A 150 -18.40 -5.56 0.70
C ASN A 150 -19.32 -5.07 -0.43
N GLN A 151 -18.74 -4.40 -1.42
CA GLN A 151 -19.49 -3.95 -2.59
C GLN A 151 -19.79 -5.17 -3.47
N GLU A 152 -21.09 -5.49 -3.61
CA GLU A 152 -21.61 -6.43 -4.60
C GLU A 152 -21.89 -5.73 -5.93
#